data_c3a98157fc924703e97c97f7fc5695bd
#
_entry.id   c3a98157fc924703e97c97f7fc5695bd
#
_cell.length_a   1.000
_cell.length_b   1.000
_cell.length_c   1.000
_cell.angle_alpha   90.00
_cell.angle_beta   90.00
_cell.angle_gamma   90.00
#
_symmetry.space_group_name_H-M   'P 1'
#
loop_
_entity.id
_entity.type
_entity.pdbx_description
1 polymer ?
#
loop_
_entity_poly.entity_id
_entity_poly.type
_entity_poly.pdbx_seq_one_letter_code
_entity_poly.pdbx_strand_id
1 'polypeptide(L)'
;SRGLGDVYKRQNIILAHVKMCAHKNRKVRVIMNTQQIIETAEEKLIHTYNRYQIVLDKGDGVRLYDTDGKEYLDFGAGIAVFALGYNNKEYNDALKAQIDKLIHTSNYFYNEPAVEAATALTKASGMDRVFFTNSGTEAIEGALKAAKKYAYERDGHADHEIIAMNHSFHGRSIGALSVTGNAHYQEPFAPLMPGVKFAEYNNLESVKELVTDKTCAVIMETVQGEGGIYPADPAFIEGVRRLCDEKDILLILDEIQCGMGRTGEMFAWQNYGVKPDIMTCAKALGCGVPVGAFFLTQRVADKSLAPGDHGTTYGGNPFVGAAVSAVFDQFKACDILGHVKEVAPYLEQKLDELVEKYDFLITRRGKGLMQGVVCKLPVGKVAAAALEQGLIVITAGADVLRFVPPLVIEKQHVDEMIEKLEKALLSVQE
;
A
#
# COMPACT_ATOMS: atom_id res chain seq x y z
N SER A 1 -8.93 58.70 -17.85
CA SER A 1 -8.38 58.36 -16.54
C SER A 1 -9.42 58.11 -15.43
N ARG A 2 -10.70 57.83 -15.78
CA ARG A 2 -11.76 57.58 -14.76
C ARG A 2 -12.05 56.07 -14.52
N GLY A 3 -11.44 55.16 -15.26
CA GLY A 3 -11.77 53.72 -15.18
C GLY A 3 -10.98 52.88 -14.17
N LEU A 4 -9.76 53.27 -13.84
CA LEU A 4 -8.87 52.46 -12.96
C LEU A 4 -9.19 52.62 -11.45
N GLY A 5 -9.73 53.79 -11.04
CA GLY A 5 -10.10 54.01 -9.64
C GLY A 5 -11.32 53.19 -9.15
N ASP A 6 -12.25 52.90 -10.07
CA ASP A 6 -13.46 52.13 -9.72
C ASP A 6 -13.19 50.63 -9.64
N VAL A 7 -12.23 50.10 -10.39
CA VAL A 7 -11.83 48.68 -10.32
C VAL A 7 -11.12 48.39 -8.98
N TYR A 8 -10.24 49.28 -8.54
CA TYR A 8 -9.57 49.14 -7.20
C TYR A 8 -10.54 49.31 -6.04
N LYS A 9 -11.54 50.18 -6.11
CA LYS A 9 -12.58 50.30 -5.10
C LYS A 9 -13.44 49.02 -5.01
N ARG A 10 -13.83 48.45 -6.14
CA ARG A 10 -14.61 47.19 -6.18
C ARG A 10 -13.82 45.99 -5.67
N GLN A 11 -12.52 45.88 -5.98
CA GLN A 11 -11.66 44.84 -5.43
C GLN A 11 -11.50 44.93 -3.89
N ASN A 12 -11.33 46.13 -3.35
CA ASN A 12 -11.25 46.33 -1.91
C ASN A 12 -12.58 46.06 -1.18
N ILE A 13 -13.73 46.34 -1.80
CA ILE A 13 -15.06 46.00 -1.25
C ILE A 13 -15.27 44.49 -1.26
N ILE A 14 -14.85 43.79 -2.33
CA ILE A 14 -14.93 42.30 -2.39
C ILE A 14 -14.00 41.67 -1.36
N LEU A 15 -12.76 42.15 -1.22
CA LEU A 15 -11.82 41.68 -0.18
C LEU A 15 -12.32 41.94 1.25
N ALA A 16 -12.95 43.08 1.48
CA ALA A 16 -13.57 43.41 2.77
C ALA A 16 -14.79 42.50 3.06
N HIS A 17 -15.63 42.25 2.04
CA HIS A 17 -16.76 41.31 2.16
C HIS A 17 -16.31 39.87 2.39
N VAL A 18 -15.27 39.38 1.69
CA VAL A 18 -14.69 38.05 1.90
C VAL A 18 -14.08 37.93 3.31
N LYS A 19 -13.36 38.95 3.81
CA LYS A 19 -12.85 38.97 5.17
C LYS A 19 -13.97 39.03 6.21
N MET A 20 -15.05 39.76 5.95
CA MET A 20 -16.21 39.87 6.86
C MET A 20 -17.07 38.61 6.86
N CYS A 21 -17.20 37.91 5.72
CA CYS A 21 -17.82 36.57 5.64
C CYS A 21 -16.98 35.49 6.34
N ALA A 22 -15.65 35.57 6.25
CA ALA A 22 -14.75 34.64 6.95
C ALA A 22 -14.80 34.82 8.48
N HIS A 23 -15.11 36.02 9.00
CA HIS A 23 -15.23 36.26 10.43
C HIS A 23 -16.62 35.94 11.01
N LYS A 24 -17.70 35.97 10.20
CA LYS A 24 -19.08 35.73 10.68
C LYS A 24 -19.50 34.24 10.63
N ASN A 25 -18.76 33.36 9.97
CA ASN A 25 -19.06 31.94 9.87
C ASN A 25 -18.04 31.05 10.58
N ARG A 26 -17.50 31.44 11.71
CA ARG A 26 -17.08 30.43 12.70
C ARG A 26 -18.37 29.80 13.24
N LYS A 27 -18.97 28.87 12.47
CA LYS A 27 -19.83 27.86 13.08
C LYS A 27 -19.04 27.28 14.23
N VAL A 28 -19.56 27.42 15.44
CA VAL A 28 -19.07 26.66 16.59
C VAL A 28 -19.03 25.21 16.10
N ARG A 29 -17.85 24.68 15.87
CA ARG A 29 -17.69 23.28 15.48
C ARG A 29 -18.25 22.51 16.69
N VAL A 30 -19.40 21.89 16.54
CA VAL A 30 -19.94 21.02 17.58
C VAL A 30 -18.88 19.94 17.77
N ILE A 31 -18.18 19.99 18.90
CA ILE A 31 -17.20 18.96 19.25
C ILE A 31 -18.04 17.75 19.62
N MET A 32 -18.13 16.79 18.73
CA MET A 32 -18.78 15.51 18.99
C MET A 32 -17.88 14.70 19.93
N ASN A 33 -18.48 14.02 20.90
CA ASN A 33 -17.79 13.01 21.69
C ASN A 33 -17.61 11.71 20.88
N THR A 34 -16.79 10.78 21.39
CA THR A 34 -16.50 9.49 20.77
C THR A 34 -17.76 8.77 20.29
N GLN A 35 -18.77 8.64 21.14
CA GLN A 35 -20.01 7.95 20.82
C GLN A 35 -20.78 8.64 19.68
N GLN A 36 -20.89 9.96 19.71
CA GLN A 36 -21.56 10.73 18.65
C GLN A 36 -20.84 10.63 17.30
N ILE A 37 -19.49 10.54 17.30
CA ILE A 37 -18.72 10.33 16.07
C ILE A 37 -19.02 8.96 15.50
N ILE A 38 -19.03 7.91 16.32
CA ILE A 38 -19.32 6.53 15.90
C ILE A 38 -20.74 6.44 15.34
N GLU A 39 -21.76 6.89 16.08
CA GLU A 39 -23.15 6.87 15.63
C GLU A 39 -23.34 7.64 14.32
N THR A 40 -22.73 8.81 14.17
CA THR A 40 -22.79 9.59 12.94
C THR A 40 -22.11 8.88 11.79
N ALA A 41 -20.96 8.23 12.04
CA ALA A 41 -20.23 7.47 11.02
C ALA A 41 -21.06 6.27 10.54
N GLU A 42 -21.68 5.51 11.44
CA GLU A 42 -22.56 4.39 11.08
C GLU A 42 -23.80 4.84 10.28
N GLU A 43 -24.33 6.05 10.58
CA GLU A 43 -25.45 6.61 9.81
C GLU A 43 -25.05 7.14 8.42
N LYS A 44 -23.85 7.73 8.28
CA LYS A 44 -23.47 8.51 7.08
C LYS A 44 -22.52 7.79 6.14
N LEU A 45 -21.72 6.83 6.61
CA LEU A 45 -20.78 6.09 5.79
C LEU A 45 -21.35 4.74 5.37
N ILE A 46 -21.05 4.33 4.12
CA ILE A 46 -21.42 2.97 3.67
C ILE A 46 -20.69 1.95 4.55
N HIS A 47 -21.45 0.99 5.09
CA HIS A 47 -20.96 -0.03 6.01
C HIS A 47 -20.29 -1.19 5.26
N THR A 48 -19.05 -0.94 4.77
CA THR A 48 -18.20 -1.95 4.12
C THR A 48 -17.09 -2.49 5.03
N TYR A 49 -16.97 -1.96 6.25
CA TYR A 49 -15.99 -2.36 7.26
C TYR A 49 -16.67 -2.57 8.62
N ASN A 50 -16.28 -3.63 9.31
CA ASN A 50 -16.56 -3.79 10.74
C ASN A 50 -15.52 -3.01 11.55
N ARG A 51 -15.85 -1.75 11.88
CA ARG A 51 -14.92 -0.83 12.57
C ARG A 51 -14.85 -1.15 14.06
N TYR A 52 -13.64 -1.08 14.63
CA TYR A 52 -13.48 -1.05 16.07
C TYR A 52 -14.15 0.20 16.65
N GLN A 53 -14.73 0.06 17.86
CA GLN A 53 -15.51 1.15 18.51
C GLN A 53 -14.61 2.15 19.22
N ILE A 54 -13.58 2.65 18.51
CA ILE A 54 -12.66 3.69 18.95
C ILE A 54 -12.58 4.78 17.89
N VAL A 55 -12.22 5.99 18.31
CA VAL A 55 -11.98 7.13 17.41
C VAL A 55 -10.55 7.59 17.59
N LEU A 56 -9.68 7.25 16.64
CA LEU A 56 -8.29 7.69 16.62
C LEU A 56 -8.22 9.18 16.28
N ASP A 57 -7.45 9.95 17.05
CA ASP A 57 -7.33 11.42 16.92
C ASP A 57 -5.95 11.85 16.43
N LYS A 58 -4.89 11.28 16.99
CA LYS A 58 -3.51 11.65 16.67
C LYS A 58 -2.56 10.47 16.70
N GLY A 59 -1.39 10.65 16.10
CA GLY A 59 -0.29 9.69 16.14
C GLY A 59 1.05 10.38 16.38
N ASP A 60 1.98 9.68 17.03
CA ASP A 60 3.35 10.11 17.23
C ASP A 60 4.30 8.90 17.22
N GLY A 61 5.34 8.93 16.39
CA GLY A 61 6.24 7.80 16.19
C GLY A 61 5.49 6.53 15.80
N VAL A 62 5.50 5.53 16.67
CA VAL A 62 4.84 4.22 16.45
C VAL A 62 3.54 4.07 17.23
N ARG A 63 3.01 5.16 17.76
CA ARG A 63 1.85 5.17 18.64
C ARG A 63 0.70 5.97 18.06
N LEU A 64 -0.51 5.50 18.33
CA LEU A 64 -1.77 6.18 18.06
C LEU A 64 -2.48 6.49 19.37
N TYR A 65 -3.28 7.52 19.35
CA TYR A 65 -4.07 7.97 20.51
C TYR A 65 -5.51 8.18 20.06
N ASP A 66 -6.46 7.73 20.86
CA ASP A 66 -7.86 7.98 20.61
C ASP A 66 -8.32 9.32 21.22
N THR A 67 -9.57 9.67 20.96
CA THR A 67 -10.20 10.90 21.50
C THR A 67 -10.36 10.91 23.01
N ASP A 68 -10.26 9.76 23.68
CA ASP A 68 -10.33 9.63 25.14
C ASP A 68 -8.92 9.65 25.76
N GLY A 69 -7.87 9.74 24.92
CA GLY A 69 -6.47 9.84 25.31
C GLY A 69 -5.79 8.50 25.57
N LYS A 70 -6.46 7.38 25.30
CA LYS A 70 -5.84 6.06 25.38
C LYS A 70 -4.79 5.88 24.27
N GLU A 71 -3.65 5.33 24.66
CA GLU A 71 -2.52 5.05 23.78
C GLU A 71 -2.58 3.63 23.21
N TYR A 72 -2.18 3.50 21.95
CA TYR A 72 -2.06 2.23 21.24
C TYR A 72 -0.71 2.14 20.57
N LEU A 73 0.06 1.07 20.86
CA LEU A 73 1.22 0.68 20.07
C LEU A 73 0.75 0.10 18.73
N ASP A 74 1.21 0.64 17.61
CA ASP A 74 0.68 0.27 16.30
C ASP A 74 1.61 -0.69 15.53
N PHE A 75 1.17 -1.94 15.41
CA PHE A 75 1.79 -2.96 14.57
C PHE A 75 1.01 -3.25 13.26
N GLY A 76 0.07 -2.36 12.90
CA GLY A 76 -0.69 -2.38 11.66
C GLY A 76 -0.28 -1.29 10.67
N ALA A 77 0.21 -0.14 11.14
CA ALA A 77 0.66 1.03 10.36
C ALA A 77 -0.33 1.46 9.26
N GLY A 78 -1.66 1.41 9.54
CA GLY A 78 -2.67 1.69 8.52
C GLY A 78 -2.63 0.72 7.33
N ILE A 79 -2.37 -0.57 7.58
CA ILE A 79 -2.14 -1.64 6.60
C ILE A 79 -0.82 -1.41 5.83
N ALA A 80 0.29 -1.34 6.56
CA ALA A 80 1.66 -1.14 6.02
C ALA A 80 1.86 0.19 5.25
N VAL A 81 1.14 1.25 5.64
CA VAL A 81 1.21 2.57 4.98
C VAL A 81 2.23 3.49 5.66
N PHE A 82 2.15 3.65 6.98
CA PHE A 82 2.98 4.61 7.73
C PHE A 82 4.39 4.06 8.00
N ALA A 83 5.21 3.95 6.94
CA ALA A 83 6.59 3.46 7.05
C ALA A 83 7.47 4.32 7.97
N LEU A 84 7.32 5.65 7.91
CA LEU A 84 8.08 6.62 8.71
C LEU A 84 7.53 6.84 10.12
N GLY A 85 6.48 6.11 10.50
CA GLY A 85 5.72 6.40 11.70
C GLY A 85 4.86 7.66 11.57
N TYR A 86 4.18 8.00 12.65
CA TYR A 86 3.26 9.13 12.71
C TYR A 86 4.01 10.41 13.09
N ASN A 87 3.54 11.55 12.60
CA ASN A 87 4.03 12.88 12.95
C ASN A 87 5.54 13.08 12.67
N ASN A 88 6.10 12.42 11.62
CA ASN A 88 7.47 12.70 11.18
C ASN A 88 7.58 14.16 10.76
N LYS A 89 8.42 14.92 11.46
CA LYS A 89 8.51 16.38 11.33
C LYS A 89 8.96 16.80 9.94
N GLU A 90 10.01 16.21 9.46
CA GLU A 90 10.65 16.56 8.17
C GLU A 90 9.70 16.25 7.00
N TYR A 91 9.04 15.10 7.05
CA TYR A 91 8.00 14.74 6.09
C TYR A 91 6.82 15.73 6.13
N ASN A 92 6.30 16.03 7.32
CA ASN A 92 5.19 16.97 7.47
C ASN A 92 5.55 18.38 7.00
N ASP A 93 6.77 18.85 7.25
CA ASP A 93 7.23 20.18 6.85
C ASP A 93 7.40 20.27 5.32
N ALA A 94 7.88 19.21 4.66
CA ALA A 94 7.92 19.14 3.20
C ALA A 94 6.51 19.24 2.58
N LEU A 95 5.53 18.53 3.15
CA LEU A 95 4.13 18.60 2.71
C LEU A 95 3.55 20.02 2.88
N LYS A 96 3.75 20.66 4.02
CA LYS A 96 3.28 22.03 4.29
C LYS A 96 3.88 23.01 3.29
N ALA A 97 5.19 22.92 3.04
CA ALA A 97 5.87 23.77 2.07
C ALA A 97 5.30 23.61 0.66
N GLN A 98 4.98 22.38 0.25
CA GLN A 98 4.39 22.13 -1.06
C GLN A 98 2.94 22.60 -1.16
N ILE A 99 2.15 22.51 -0.07
CA ILE A 99 0.79 23.06 0.00
C ILE A 99 0.81 24.57 -0.27
N ASP A 100 1.76 25.30 0.32
CA ASP A 100 1.90 26.74 0.15
C ASP A 100 2.38 27.14 -1.26
N LYS A 101 3.03 26.21 -1.99
CA LYS A 101 3.58 26.45 -3.33
C LYS A 101 2.57 26.12 -4.45
N LEU A 102 2.18 24.85 -4.57
CA LEU A 102 1.29 24.35 -5.63
C LEU A 102 0.87 22.90 -5.36
N ILE A 103 -0.43 22.63 -5.32
CA ILE A 103 -0.94 21.28 -5.03
C ILE A 103 -1.15 20.47 -6.29
N HIS A 104 -1.71 21.07 -7.36
CA HIS A 104 -2.16 20.35 -8.56
C HIS A 104 -2.01 21.18 -9.83
N THR A 105 -1.63 20.51 -10.96
CA THR A 105 -1.50 21.15 -12.27
C THR A 105 -2.10 20.35 -13.43
N SER A 106 -2.49 19.09 -13.24
CA SER A 106 -2.73 18.07 -14.27
C SER A 106 -1.46 17.59 -15.00
N ASN A 107 -1.57 16.45 -15.71
CA ASN A 107 -0.47 15.88 -16.51
C ASN A 107 -0.28 16.56 -17.90
N TYR A 108 -1.02 17.63 -18.19
CA TYR A 108 -0.75 18.46 -19.35
C TYR A 108 0.47 19.37 -19.18
N PHE A 109 0.95 19.53 -17.94
CA PHE A 109 2.10 20.39 -17.61
C PHE A 109 3.14 19.60 -16.83
N TYR A 110 4.40 19.90 -17.07
CA TYR A 110 5.49 19.38 -16.25
C TYR A 110 5.49 20.05 -14.87
N ASN A 111 5.88 19.28 -13.86
CA ASN A 111 6.14 19.80 -12.52
C ASN A 111 7.40 19.15 -11.95
N GLU A 112 8.22 19.94 -11.28
CA GLU A 112 9.50 19.53 -10.71
C GLU A 112 9.36 18.40 -9.69
N PRO A 113 8.44 18.46 -8.67
CA PRO A 113 8.31 17.42 -7.68
C PRO A 113 8.00 16.02 -8.27
N ALA A 114 7.19 15.94 -9.33
CA ALA A 114 6.91 14.66 -9.99
C ALA A 114 8.16 14.08 -10.69
N VAL A 115 9.00 14.94 -11.27
CA VAL A 115 10.24 14.53 -11.94
C VAL A 115 11.27 14.05 -10.91
N GLU A 116 11.40 14.74 -9.77
CA GLU A 116 12.27 14.34 -8.66
C GLU A 116 11.84 13.00 -8.09
N ALA A 117 10.54 12.82 -7.78
CA ALA A 117 9.97 11.58 -7.31
C ALA A 117 10.18 10.42 -8.31
N ALA A 118 9.92 10.65 -9.60
CA ALA A 118 10.16 9.67 -10.65
C ALA A 118 11.64 9.27 -10.75
N THR A 119 12.55 10.22 -10.62
CA THR A 119 14.00 9.97 -10.64
C THR A 119 14.44 9.14 -9.44
N ALA A 120 13.96 9.46 -8.24
CA ALA A 120 14.25 8.67 -7.04
C ALA A 120 13.75 7.22 -7.17
N LEU A 121 12.53 7.06 -7.64
CA LEU A 121 11.86 5.77 -7.82
C LEU A 121 12.55 4.89 -8.86
N THR A 122 12.84 5.42 -10.06
CA THR A 122 13.50 4.66 -11.12
C THR A 122 14.92 4.27 -10.73
N LYS A 123 15.64 5.17 -10.05
CA LYS A 123 16.98 4.87 -9.51
C LYS A 123 16.95 3.75 -8.46
N ALA A 124 15.99 3.77 -7.53
CA ALA A 124 15.90 2.80 -6.45
C ALA A 124 15.42 1.43 -6.92
N SER A 125 14.48 1.40 -7.88
CA SER A 125 13.92 0.17 -8.44
C SER A 125 14.75 -0.42 -9.59
N GLY A 126 15.62 0.36 -10.22
CA GLY A 126 16.26 -0.06 -11.48
C GLY A 126 15.28 -0.22 -12.65
N MET A 127 14.02 0.21 -12.51
CA MET A 127 13.06 0.30 -13.61
C MET A 127 13.31 1.57 -14.42
N ASP A 128 12.77 1.65 -15.65
CA ASP A 128 13.15 2.72 -16.57
C ASP A 128 12.10 3.85 -16.65
N ARG A 129 10.82 3.53 -16.45
CA ARG A 129 9.70 4.47 -16.53
C ARG A 129 8.73 4.25 -15.38
N VAL A 130 8.09 5.34 -14.93
CA VAL A 130 7.04 5.30 -13.91
C VAL A 130 5.84 6.13 -14.33
N PHE A 131 4.65 5.64 -14.02
CA PHE A 131 3.41 6.37 -14.11
C PHE A 131 2.77 6.45 -12.73
N PHE A 132 2.47 7.66 -12.27
CA PHE A 132 1.83 7.89 -10.97
C PHE A 132 0.32 7.75 -11.07
N THR A 133 -0.26 7.08 -10.07
CA THR A 133 -1.70 6.93 -9.86
C THR A 133 -2.08 7.42 -8.46
N ASN A 134 -3.33 7.24 -8.03
CA ASN A 134 -3.78 7.70 -6.71
C ASN A 134 -3.91 6.57 -5.70
N SER A 135 -3.79 5.33 -6.13
CA SER A 135 -3.99 4.14 -5.30
C SER A 135 -3.29 2.92 -5.88
N GLY A 136 -3.12 1.87 -5.04
CA GLY A 136 -2.60 0.60 -5.50
C GLY A 136 -3.49 -0.07 -6.55
N THR A 137 -4.80 -0.03 -6.38
CA THR A 137 -5.73 -0.62 -7.36
C THR A 137 -5.60 0.04 -8.73
N GLU A 138 -5.43 1.38 -8.80
CA GLU A 138 -5.17 2.07 -10.07
C GLU A 138 -3.81 1.72 -10.67
N ALA A 139 -2.79 1.49 -9.83
CA ALA A 139 -1.49 1.03 -10.30
C ALA A 139 -1.59 -0.36 -10.95
N ILE A 140 -2.36 -1.27 -10.38
CA ILE A 140 -2.67 -2.58 -10.97
C ILE A 140 -3.43 -2.42 -12.29
N GLU A 141 -4.47 -1.58 -12.36
CA GLU A 141 -5.19 -1.30 -13.61
C GLU A 141 -4.24 -0.84 -14.73
N GLY A 142 -3.30 0.07 -14.41
CA GLY A 142 -2.28 0.55 -15.35
C GLY A 142 -1.32 -0.56 -15.78
N ALA A 143 -0.86 -1.41 -14.85
CA ALA A 143 0.02 -2.54 -15.12
C ALA A 143 -0.64 -3.58 -16.04
N LEU A 144 -1.91 -3.94 -15.77
CA LEU A 144 -2.67 -4.86 -16.62
C LEU A 144 -2.87 -4.31 -18.03
N LYS A 145 -3.20 -3.02 -18.16
CA LYS A 145 -3.33 -2.34 -19.46
C LYS A 145 -2.00 -2.31 -20.20
N ALA A 146 -0.89 -2.01 -19.55
CA ALA A 146 0.43 -2.01 -20.15
C ALA A 146 0.80 -3.41 -20.69
N ALA A 147 0.53 -4.48 -19.92
CA ALA A 147 0.79 -5.84 -20.33
C ALA A 147 -0.07 -6.26 -21.53
N LYS A 148 -1.37 -5.99 -21.48
CA LYS A 148 -2.28 -6.31 -22.61
C LYS A 148 -1.96 -5.51 -23.86
N LYS A 149 -1.60 -4.24 -23.72
CA LYS A 149 -1.22 -3.39 -24.86
C LYS A 149 0.11 -3.85 -25.47
N TYR A 150 1.11 -4.21 -24.64
CA TYR A 150 2.36 -4.79 -25.12
C TYR A 150 2.12 -6.03 -25.98
N ALA A 151 1.28 -6.94 -25.50
CA ALA A 151 0.94 -8.15 -26.23
C ALA A 151 0.14 -7.85 -27.50
N TYR A 152 -0.79 -6.89 -27.47
CA TYR A 152 -1.52 -6.44 -28.65
C TYR A 152 -0.60 -5.91 -29.75
N GLU A 153 0.39 -5.09 -29.39
CA GLU A 153 1.36 -4.56 -30.36
C GLU A 153 2.29 -5.66 -30.91
N ARG A 154 2.56 -6.69 -30.11
CA ARG A 154 3.37 -7.85 -30.53
C ARG A 154 2.60 -8.77 -31.48
N ASP A 155 1.34 -9.10 -31.14
CA ASP A 155 0.61 -10.24 -31.73
C ASP A 155 -0.52 -9.79 -32.68
N GLY A 156 -0.95 -8.51 -32.62
CA GLY A 156 -1.99 -7.96 -33.48
C GLY A 156 -3.44 -8.34 -33.12
N HIS A 157 -3.68 -8.91 -31.93
CA HIS A 157 -5.01 -9.26 -31.43
C HIS A 157 -5.17 -8.95 -29.94
N ALA A 158 -6.41 -8.97 -29.39
CA ALA A 158 -6.72 -8.46 -28.06
C ALA A 158 -7.20 -9.51 -27.03
N ASP A 159 -7.26 -10.79 -27.39
CA ASP A 159 -7.81 -11.87 -26.54
C ASP A 159 -6.74 -12.52 -25.63
N HIS A 160 -5.81 -11.73 -25.13
CA HIS A 160 -4.73 -12.19 -24.26
C HIS A 160 -5.19 -12.54 -22.85
N GLU A 161 -4.52 -13.54 -22.28
CA GLU A 161 -4.76 -14.09 -20.96
C GLU A 161 -3.69 -13.63 -19.96
N ILE A 162 -4.08 -13.56 -18.69
CA ILE A 162 -3.21 -13.23 -17.56
C ILE A 162 -3.31 -14.35 -16.53
N ILE A 163 -2.17 -14.82 -16.05
CA ILE A 163 -2.11 -15.77 -14.92
C ILE A 163 -1.87 -14.97 -13.65
N ALA A 164 -2.77 -15.11 -12.69
CA ALA A 164 -2.65 -14.59 -11.32
C ALA A 164 -2.51 -15.74 -10.32
N MET A 165 -2.31 -15.44 -9.04
CA MET A 165 -2.13 -16.47 -8.01
C MET A 165 -3.39 -16.62 -7.15
N ASN A 166 -3.72 -17.85 -6.76
CA ASN A 166 -4.70 -18.09 -5.71
C ASN A 166 -4.29 -17.38 -4.42
N HIS A 167 -5.25 -16.92 -3.66
CA HIS A 167 -5.08 -16.15 -2.42
C HIS A 167 -4.38 -14.78 -2.58
N SER A 168 -4.16 -14.31 -3.82
CA SER A 168 -3.61 -12.97 -4.06
C SER A 168 -4.60 -11.86 -3.75
N PHE A 169 -4.07 -10.66 -3.53
CA PHE A 169 -4.87 -9.44 -3.39
C PHE A 169 -4.22 -8.28 -4.15
N HIS A 170 -4.88 -7.83 -5.21
CA HIS A 170 -4.38 -6.77 -6.08
C HIS A 170 -5.27 -5.51 -6.10
N GLY A 171 -6.44 -5.55 -5.46
CA GLY A 171 -7.33 -4.39 -5.34
C GLY A 171 -8.82 -4.70 -5.47
N ARG A 172 -9.62 -3.63 -5.47
CA ARG A 172 -11.10 -3.69 -5.45
C ARG A 172 -11.78 -3.10 -6.69
N SER A 173 -11.06 -2.42 -7.60
CA SER A 173 -11.61 -2.05 -8.91
C SER A 173 -11.83 -3.31 -9.76
N ILE A 174 -12.71 -3.26 -10.75
CA ILE A 174 -13.13 -4.45 -11.50
C ILE A 174 -11.95 -5.17 -12.15
N GLY A 175 -11.00 -4.46 -12.79
CA GLY A 175 -9.82 -5.08 -13.38
C GLY A 175 -8.86 -5.67 -12.32
N ALA A 176 -8.54 -4.93 -11.26
CA ALA A 176 -7.72 -5.43 -10.16
C ALA A 176 -8.40 -6.57 -9.40
N LEU A 177 -9.73 -6.51 -9.22
CA LEU A 177 -10.53 -7.60 -8.64
C LEU A 177 -10.48 -8.85 -9.50
N SER A 178 -10.44 -8.71 -10.83
CA SER A 178 -10.35 -9.83 -11.75
C SER A 178 -9.10 -10.68 -11.57
N VAL A 179 -7.99 -10.08 -11.13
CA VAL A 179 -6.72 -10.77 -10.85
C VAL A 179 -6.49 -11.04 -9.35
N THR A 180 -7.45 -10.71 -8.49
CA THR A 180 -7.42 -11.02 -7.06
C THR A 180 -7.97 -12.43 -6.83
N GLY A 181 -7.12 -13.37 -6.42
CA GLY A 181 -7.42 -14.80 -6.30
C GLY A 181 -8.25 -15.18 -5.09
N ASN A 182 -9.44 -14.57 -4.94
CA ASN A 182 -10.37 -14.85 -3.84
C ASN A 182 -11.81 -14.84 -4.34
N ALA A 183 -12.42 -16.03 -4.45
CA ALA A 183 -13.77 -16.21 -4.95
C ALA A 183 -14.82 -15.37 -4.18
N HIS A 184 -14.70 -15.29 -2.86
CA HIS A 184 -15.63 -14.51 -2.03
C HIS A 184 -15.66 -13.01 -2.42
N TYR A 185 -14.53 -12.47 -2.90
CA TYR A 185 -14.50 -11.08 -3.37
C TYR A 185 -15.02 -10.93 -4.79
N GLN A 186 -14.95 -11.98 -5.62
CA GLN A 186 -15.26 -11.94 -7.04
C GLN A 186 -16.73 -12.26 -7.37
N GLU A 187 -17.30 -13.27 -6.72
CA GLU A 187 -18.61 -13.82 -7.05
C GLU A 187 -19.74 -12.78 -7.18
N PRO A 188 -19.88 -11.81 -6.24
CA PRO A 188 -20.96 -10.83 -6.31
C PRO A 188 -20.86 -9.85 -7.48
N PHE A 189 -19.68 -9.78 -8.14
CA PHE A 189 -19.37 -8.78 -9.18
C PHE A 189 -19.13 -9.40 -10.57
N ALA A 190 -19.44 -10.67 -10.74
CA ALA A 190 -19.35 -11.33 -12.04
C ALA A 190 -20.37 -10.77 -13.06
N PRO A 191 -20.03 -10.68 -14.38
CA PRO A 191 -18.77 -11.15 -14.97
C PRO A 191 -17.61 -10.16 -14.79
N LEU A 192 -16.44 -10.68 -14.51
CA LEU A 192 -15.21 -9.91 -14.40
C LEU A 192 -14.46 -9.86 -15.74
N MET A 193 -13.25 -9.24 -15.77
CA MET A 193 -12.40 -9.19 -16.96
C MET A 193 -12.10 -10.63 -17.44
N PRO A 194 -12.37 -10.96 -18.71
CA PRO A 194 -12.12 -12.30 -19.23
C PRO A 194 -10.61 -12.59 -19.41
N GLY A 195 -10.27 -13.88 -19.49
CA GLY A 195 -8.91 -14.33 -19.76
C GLY A 195 -7.99 -14.33 -18.54
N VAL A 196 -8.54 -14.30 -17.32
CA VAL A 196 -7.74 -14.49 -16.10
C VAL A 196 -7.81 -15.93 -15.63
N LYS A 197 -6.66 -16.50 -15.31
CA LYS A 197 -6.48 -17.85 -14.77
C LYS A 197 -5.71 -17.78 -13.45
N PHE A 198 -5.97 -18.71 -12.53
CA PHE A 198 -5.34 -18.71 -11.21
C PHE A 198 -4.48 -19.95 -11.01
N ALA A 199 -3.20 -19.72 -10.70
CA ALA A 199 -2.22 -20.75 -10.35
C ALA A 199 -2.06 -20.87 -8.85
N GLU A 200 -1.61 -22.03 -8.36
CA GLU A 200 -1.21 -22.20 -6.98
C GLU A 200 0.12 -21.47 -6.71
N TYR A 201 0.12 -20.64 -5.65
CA TYR A 201 1.31 -19.92 -5.23
C TYR A 201 2.38 -20.89 -4.71
N ASN A 202 3.65 -20.62 -5.02
CA ASN A 202 4.79 -21.52 -4.76
C ASN A 202 4.72 -22.89 -5.48
N ASN A 203 3.93 -22.99 -6.54
CA ASN A 203 3.85 -24.17 -7.40
C ASN A 203 4.10 -23.79 -8.87
N LEU A 204 5.35 -23.96 -9.33
CA LEU A 204 5.73 -23.60 -10.70
C LEU A 204 5.00 -24.44 -11.76
N GLU A 205 4.72 -25.71 -11.49
CA GLU A 205 4.02 -26.57 -12.44
C GLU A 205 2.58 -26.09 -12.66
N SER A 206 1.90 -25.63 -11.60
CA SER A 206 0.58 -25.02 -11.73
C SER A 206 0.59 -23.79 -12.66
N VAL A 207 1.65 -22.99 -12.63
CA VAL A 207 1.80 -21.86 -13.56
C VAL A 207 2.01 -22.36 -14.99
N LYS A 208 2.91 -23.35 -15.20
CA LYS A 208 3.23 -23.90 -16.52
C LYS A 208 2.01 -24.51 -17.22
N GLU A 209 1.16 -25.24 -16.48
CA GLU A 209 -0.06 -25.87 -17.00
C GLU A 209 -1.08 -24.87 -17.54
N LEU A 210 -1.07 -23.63 -17.02
CA LEU A 210 -2.01 -22.57 -17.42
C LEU A 210 -1.50 -21.74 -18.60
N VAL A 211 -0.21 -21.81 -18.94
CA VAL A 211 0.37 -21.04 -20.04
C VAL A 211 -0.19 -21.53 -21.37
N THR A 212 -0.65 -20.60 -22.18
CA THR A 212 -1.10 -20.82 -23.56
C THR A 212 -0.43 -19.81 -24.49
N ASP A 213 -0.64 -19.94 -25.80
CA ASP A 213 -0.18 -18.97 -26.80
C ASP A 213 -0.81 -17.57 -26.62
N LYS A 214 -1.89 -17.47 -25.82
CA LYS A 214 -2.55 -16.21 -25.48
C LYS A 214 -2.05 -15.58 -24.20
N THR A 215 -1.24 -16.26 -23.41
CA THR A 215 -0.75 -15.75 -22.14
C THR A 215 0.19 -14.56 -22.38
N CYS A 216 -0.14 -13.40 -21.84
CA CYS A 216 0.67 -12.19 -21.99
C CYS A 216 1.42 -11.79 -20.72
N ALA A 217 0.91 -12.18 -19.55
CA ALA A 217 1.53 -11.82 -18.28
C ALA A 217 1.25 -12.86 -17.18
N VAL A 218 2.19 -12.92 -16.23
CA VAL A 218 2.00 -13.50 -14.90
C VAL A 218 2.05 -12.35 -13.90
N ILE A 219 1.05 -12.24 -13.01
CA ILE A 219 1.02 -11.26 -11.92
C ILE A 219 1.07 -11.98 -10.58
N MET A 220 1.96 -11.52 -9.68
CA MET A 220 2.09 -12.06 -8.33
C MET A 220 2.67 -11.04 -7.36
N GLU A 221 2.45 -11.25 -6.07
CA GLU A 221 3.15 -10.59 -4.97
C GLU A 221 4.43 -11.38 -4.65
N THR A 222 5.50 -10.71 -4.23
CA THR A 222 6.71 -11.41 -3.70
C THR A 222 6.49 -11.92 -2.27
N VAL A 223 5.57 -11.30 -1.54
CA VAL A 223 4.99 -11.80 -0.30
C VAL A 223 3.50 -11.54 -0.37
N GLN A 224 2.67 -12.59 -0.45
CA GLN A 224 1.22 -12.43 -0.39
C GLN A 224 0.80 -11.86 0.97
N GLY A 225 0.23 -10.64 0.96
CA GLY A 225 -0.12 -9.94 2.18
C GLY A 225 -1.46 -10.40 2.77
N GLU A 226 -2.53 -10.15 2.04
CA GLU A 226 -3.90 -10.46 2.46
C GLU A 226 -4.19 -11.97 2.47
N GLY A 227 -3.49 -12.74 1.64
CA GLY A 227 -3.62 -14.19 1.57
C GLY A 227 -3.07 -14.94 2.77
N GLY A 228 -2.38 -14.27 3.71
CA GLY A 228 -1.90 -14.89 4.94
C GLY A 228 -0.38 -14.84 5.14
N ILE A 229 0.28 -13.84 4.61
CA ILE A 229 1.73 -13.59 4.77
C ILE A 229 2.57 -14.77 4.24
N TYR A 230 2.45 -15.07 2.95
CA TYR A 230 3.22 -16.10 2.29
C TYR A 230 4.35 -15.49 1.45
N PRO A 231 5.64 -15.63 1.85
CA PRO A 231 6.77 -15.30 0.98
C PRO A 231 6.85 -16.25 -0.23
N ALA A 232 7.31 -15.74 -1.36
CA ALA A 232 7.65 -16.59 -2.49
C ALA A 232 8.88 -17.46 -2.15
N ASP A 233 8.83 -18.71 -2.55
CA ASP A 233 10.02 -19.56 -2.54
C ASP A 233 11.00 -19.07 -3.63
N PRO A 234 12.31 -18.96 -3.34
CA PRO A 234 13.29 -18.51 -4.33
C PRO A 234 13.23 -19.32 -5.64
N ALA A 235 13.13 -20.63 -5.56
CA ALA A 235 13.04 -21.49 -6.74
C ALA A 235 11.77 -21.25 -7.57
N PHE A 236 10.66 -20.88 -6.92
CA PHE A 236 9.40 -20.57 -7.56
C PHE A 236 9.50 -19.26 -8.36
N ILE A 237 9.88 -18.15 -7.70
CA ILE A 237 9.93 -16.84 -8.37
C ILE A 237 10.99 -16.82 -9.49
N GLU A 238 12.14 -17.46 -9.30
CA GLU A 238 13.16 -17.64 -10.34
C GLU A 238 12.63 -18.51 -11.50
N GLY A 239 11.89 -19.58 -11.19
CA GLY A 239 11.25 -20.44 -12.17
C GLY A 239 10.22 -19.70 -13.01
N VAL A 240 9.38 -18.88 -12.36
CA VAL A 240 8.39 -18.02 -13.05
C VAL A 240 9.11 -17.01 -13.96
N ARG A 241 10.20 -16.38 -13.49
CA ARG A 241 10.99 -15.44 -14.31
C ARG A 241 11.53 -16.13 -15.57
N ARG A 242 12.19 -17.29 -15.41
CA ARG A 242 12.71 -18.06 -16.55
C ARG A 242 11.59 -18.45 -17.53
N LEU A 243 10.46 -18.92 -17.04
CA LEU A 243 9.30 -19.25 -17.86
C LEU A 243 8.80 -18.03 -18.67
N CYS A 244 8.72 -16.87 -18.01
CA CYS A 244 8.32 -15.63 -18.67
C CYS A 244 9.32 -15.22 -19.77
N ASP A 245 10.63 -15.36 -19.52
CA ASP A 245 11.67 -15.05 -20.50
C ASP A 245 11.62 -16.00 -21.71
N GLU A 246 11.45 -17.30 -21.46
CA GLU A 246 11.38 -18.33 -22.51
C GLU A 246 10.15 -18.19 -23.43
N LYS A 247 9.04 -17.69 -22.88
CA LYS A 247 7.76 -17.58 -23.58
C LYS A 247 7.41 -16.16 -24.05
N ASP A 248 8.29 -15.20 -23.83
CA ASP A 248 8.03 -13.75 -24.04
C ASP A 248 6.73 -13.28 -23.36
N ILE A 249 6.51 -13.74 -22.12
CA ILE A 249 5.42 -13.36 -21.22
C ILE A 249 5.96 -12.32 -20.23
N LEU A 250 5.18 -11.30 -19.88
CA LEU A 250 5.61 -10.28 -18.94
C LEU A 250 5.42 -10.75 -17.48
N LEU A 251 6.41 -10.53 -16.64
CA LEU A 251 6.31 -10.69 -15.20
C LEU A 251 5.91 -9.36 -14.55
N ILE A 252 4.75 -9.35 -13.89
CA ILE A 252 4.25 -8.22 -13.08
C ILE A 252 4.44 -8.57 -11.61
N LEU A 253 5.25 -7.80 -10.88
CA LEU A 253 5.39 -7.94 -9.43
C LEU A 253 4.65 -6.83 -8.71
N ASP A 254 3.71 -7.24 -7.86
CA ASP A 254 2.97 -6.33 -7.00
C ASP A 254 3.75 -6.07 -5.70
N GLU A 255 4.33 -4.88 -5.61
CA GLU A 255 5.11 -4.40 -4.46
C GLU A 255 4.32 -3.42 -3.57
N ILE A 256 2.97 -3.38 -3.72
CA ILE A 256 2.13 -2.43 -3.00
C ILE A 256 2.23 -2.60 -1.49
N GLN A 257 2.29 -3.84 -0.99
CA GLN A 257 2.40 -4.09 0.45
C GLN A 257 3.81 -4.47 0.89
N CYS A 258 4.51 -5.28 0.11
CA CYS A 258 5.83 -5.82 0.46
C CYS A 258 7.00 -4.92 0.07
N GLY A 259 6.77 -3.91 -0.77
CA GLY A 259 7.79 -2.94 -1.17
C GLY A 259 8.09 -1.85 -0.13
N MET A 260 8.80 -0.83 -0.56
CA MET A 260 9.15 0.34 0.24
C MET A 260 9.80 -0.02 1.59
N GLY A 261 10.89 -0.81 1.53
CA GLY A 261 11.71 -1.12 2.70
C GLY A 261 11.18 -2.23 3.62
N ARG A 262 9.94 -2.67 3.44
CA ARG A 262 9.24 -3.60 4.34
C ARG A 262 9.99 -4.91 4.58
N THR A 263 10.68 -5.42 3.58
CA THR A 263 11.42 -6.69 3.63
C THR A 263 12.94 -6.53 3.80
N GLY A 264 13.41 -5.30 4.09
CA GLY A 264 14.82 -4.97 4.27
C GLY A 264 15.52 -4.46 3.00
N GLU A 265 14.93 -4.67 1.82
CA GLU A 265 15.34 -4.02 0.56
C GLU A 265 14.30 -2.98 0.14
N MET A 266 14.66 -2.02 -0.72
CA MET A 266 13.71 -0.99 -1.15
C MET A 266 12.47 -1.61 -1.80
N PHE A 267 12.65 -2.64 -2.64
CA PHE A 267 11.58 -3.45 -3.19
C PHE A 267 11.85 -4.93 -2.90
N ALA A 268 10.82 -5.69 -2.55
CA ALA A 268 10.96 -7.06 -2.06
C ALA A 268 11.58 -8.00 -3.10
N TRP A 269 11.36 -7.78 -4.40
CA TRP A 269 11.96 -8.54 -5.47
C TRP A 269 13.50 -8.51 -5.46
N GLN A 270 14.10 -7.45 -4.92
CA GLN A 270 15.56 -7.31 -4.82
C GLN A 270 16.19 -8.38 -3.92
N ASN A 271 15.43 -8.90 -2.94
CA ASN A 271 15.87 -10.04 -2.12
C ASN A 271 16.05 -11.35 -2.93
N TYR A 272 15.44 -11.44 -4.11
CA TYR A 272 15.47 -12.62 -4.96
C TYR A 272 16.35 -12.42 -6.20
N GLY A 273 16.77 -11.20 -6.50
CA GLY A 273 17.48 -10.85 -7.73
C GLY A 273 16.64 -11.02 -9.00
N VAL A 274 15.31 -11.09 -8.87
CA VAL A 274 14.38 -11.35 -9.96
C VAL A 274 13.71 -10.06 -10.40
N LYS A 275 14.30 -9.37 -11.37
CA LYS A 275 13.76 -8.10 -11.90
C LYS A 275 12.47 -8.34 -12.69
N PRO A 276 11.34 -7.66 -12.37
CA PRO A 276 10.12 -7.74 -13.14
C PRO A 276 10.18 -6.92 -14.43
N ASP A 277 9.26 -7.19 -15.36
CA ASP A 277 9.00 -6.33 -16.52
C ASP A 277 8.13 -5.15 -16.16
N ILE A 278 7.17 -5.36 -15.25
CA ILE A 278 6.25 -4.35 -14.70
C ILE A 278 6.22 -4.52 -13.17
N MET A 279 6.24 -3.41 -12.45
CA MET A 279 6.12 -3.39 -10.98
C MET A 279 5.05 -2.40 -10.57
N THR A 280 4.31 -2.69 -9.49
CA THR A 280 3.37 -1.73 -8.89
C THR A 280 3.79 -1.37 -7.47
N CYS A 281 3.48 -0.15 -7.03
CA CYS A 281 3.78 0.35 -5.69
C CYS A 281 2.69 1.32 -5.22
N ALA A 282 2.44 1.37 -3.91
CA ALA A 282 1.54 2.32 -3.25
C ALA A 282 1.83 2.37 -1.73
N LYS A 283 0.81 2.55 -0.89
CA LYS A 283 0.89 2.50 0.58
C LYS A 283 2.05 3.34 1.15
N ALA A 284 3.14 2.69 1.57
CA ALA A 284 4.32 3.36 2.12
C ALA A 284 5.00 4.33 1.14
N LEU A 285 4.72 4.23 -0.17
CA LEU A 285 5.19 5.18 -1.17
C LEU A 285 4.82 6.62 -0.84
N GLY A 286 3.61 6.84 -0.33
CA GLY A 286 3.12 8.16 0.07
C GLY A 286 3.09 8.37 1.58
N CYS A 287 3.36 7.34 2.38
CA CYS A 287 3.36 7.38 3.85
C CYS A 287 2.14 8.12 4.43
N GLY A 288 0.92 7.81 3.91
CA GLY A 288 -0.35 8.42 4.32
C GLY A 288 -0.98 9.32 3.24
N VAL A 289 -0.20 9.93 2.35
CA VAL A 289 -0.72 10.62 1.16
C VAL A 289 -1.15 9.58 0.13
N PRO A 290 -2.40 9.64 -0.40
CA PRO A 290 -2.86 8.72 -1.41
C PRO A 290 -2.04 8.81 -2.70
N VAL A 291 -1.29 7.76 -3.01
CA VAL A 291 -0.49 7.62 -4.22
C VAL A 291 -0.29 6.14 -4.54
N GLY A 292 -0.26 5.83 -5.82
CA GLY A 292 0.23 4.60 -6.39
C GLY A 292 1.13 4.89 -7.58
N ALA A 293 1.82 3.88 -8.05
CA ALA A 293 2.62 3.96 -9.25
C ALA A 293 2.76 2.58 -9.89
N PHE A 294 2.84 2.54 -11.21
CA PHE A 294 3.34 1.37 -11.91
C PHE A 294 4.58 1.73 -12.72
N PHE A 295 5.47 0.78 -12.82
CA PHE A 295 6.79 0.95 -13.40
C PHE A 295 6.95 -0.01 -14.58
N LEU A 296 7.64 0.43 -15.59
CA LEU A 296 7.92 -0.34 -16.79
C LEU A 296 9.43 -0.41 -17.03
N THR A 297 9.90 -1.56 -17.51
CA THR A 297 11.20 -1.62 -18.18
C THR A 297 11.13 -0.87 -19.51
N GLN A 298 12.28 -0.41 -20.03
CA GLN A 298 12.34 0.30 -21.31
C GLN A 298 11.70 -0.52 -22.44
N ARG A 299 11.94 -1.84 -22.45
CA ARG A 299 11.33 -2.78 -23.41
C ARG A 299 9.80 -2.70 -23.46
N VAL A 300 9.17 -2.67 -22.28
CA VAL A 300 7.71 -2.58 -22.16
C VAL A 300 7.22 -1.16 -22.46
N ALA A 301 7.93 -0.15 -21.98
CA ALA A 301 7.55 1.26 -22.20
C ALA A 301 7.54 1.63 -23.70
N ASP A 302 8.50 1.13 -24.46
CA ASP A 302 8.62 1.43 -25.90
C ASP A 302 7.54 0.76 -26.77
N LYS A 303 6.88 -0.28 -26.25
CA LYS A 303 5.96 -1.14 -27.00
C LYS A 303 4.59 -1.30 -26.34
N SER A 304 4.23 -0.45 -25.37
CA SER A 304 2.95 -0.57 -24.68
C SER A 304 2.15 0.73 -24.76
N LEU A 305 1.98 1.43 -23.66
CA LEU A 305 1.11 2.60 -23.54
C LEU A 305 1.68 3.80 -24.31
N ALA A 306 0.87 4.38 -25.17
CA ALA A 306 1.15 5.61 -25.93
C ALA A 306 0.23 6.76 -25.48
N PRO A 307 0.50 8.02 -25.92
CA PRO A 307 -0.38 9.14 -25.60
C PRO A 307 -1.85 8.87 -25.99
N GLY A 308 -2.74 8.96 -25.00
CA GLY A 308 -4.18 8.67 -25.14
C GLY A 308 -4.61 7.28 -24.64
N ASP A 309 -3.72 6.32 -24.42
CA ASP A 309 -4.07 4.96 -23.98
C ASP A 309 -4.42 4.90 -22.49
N HIS A 310 -3.80 5.76 -21.67
CA HIS A 310 -3.99 5.78 -20.22
C HIS A 310 -3.88 7.20 -19.66
N GLY A 311 -4.53 7.47 -18.53
CA GLY A 311 -4.54 8.79 -17.93
C GLY A 311 -5.05 8.81 -16.50
N THR A 312 -4.78 9.91 -15.81
CA THR A 312 -5.25 10.20 -14.47
C THR A 312 -5.35 11.71 -14.27
N THR A 313 -6.34 12.17 -13.53
CA THR A 313 -6.48 13.59 -13.21
C THR A 313 -5.44 14.03 -12.17
N TYR A 314 -5.27 13.26 -11.11
CA TYR A 314 -4.48 13.66 -9.93
C TYR A 314 -3.12 12.99 -9.82
N GLY A 315 -2.89 11.85 -10.46
CA GLY A 315 -1.63 11.11 -10.37
C GLY A 315 -0.44 11.95 -10.81
N GLY A 316 0.62 12.00 -10.00
CA GLY A 316 1.83 12.76 -10.26
C GLY A 316 1.67 14.28 -10.07
N ASN A 317 0.66 14.74 -9.33
CA ASN A 317 0.56 16.15 -8.97
C ASN A 317 1.74 16.59 -8.08
N PRO A 318 2.05 17.91 -8.00
CA PRO A 318 3.19 18.41 -7.24
C PRO A 318 3.18 18.00 -5.75
N PHE A 319 2.01 17.96 -5.11
CA PHE A 319 1.88 17.59 -3.70
C PHE A 319 2.26 16.11 -3.48
N VAL A 320 1.78 15.22 -4.35
CA VAL A 320 2.12 13.79 -4.32
C VAL A 320 3.60 13.58 -4.63
N GLY A 321 4.16 14.30 -5.62
CA GLY A 321 5.60 14.24 -5.93
C GLY A 321 6.46 14.63 -4.73
N ALA A 322 6.12 15.74 -4.07
CA ALA A 322 6.82 16.17 -2.85
C ALA A 322 6.71 15.15 -1.70
N ALA A 323 5.53 14.51 -1.53
CA ALA A 323 5.35 13.47 -0.53
C ALA A 323 6.28 12.26 -0.78
N VAL A 324 6.33 11.77 -2.02
CA VAL A 324 7.20 10.66 -2.41
C VAL A 324 8.66 11.01 -2.22
N SER A 325 9.11 12.19 -2.68
CA SER A 325 10.49 12.66 -2.49
C SER A 325 10.86 12.73 -1.00
N ALA A 326 9.98 13.30 -0.17
CA ALA A 326 10.21 13.38 1.28
C ALA A 326 10.31 11.99 1.94
N VAL A 327 9.55 10.99 1.48
CA VAL A 327 9.70 9.60 1.95
C VAL A 327 11.11 9.08 1.62
N PHE A 328 11.58 9.25 0.39
CA PHE A 328 12.92 8.81 -0.02
C PHE A 328 14.03 9.54 0.74
N ASP A 329 13.89 10.84 0.98
CA ASP A 329 14.83 11.62 1.77
C ASP A 329 14.93 11.09 3.20
N GLN A 330 13.82 10.78 3.84
CA GLN A 330 13.80 10.19 5.18
C GLN A 330 14.36 8.78 5.21
N PHE A 331 14.06 7.95 4.21
CA PHE A 331 14.64 6.61 4.09
C PHE A 331 16.17 6.66 4.06
N LYS A 332 16.72 7.64 3.33
CA LYS A 332 18.16 7.85 3.25
C LYS A 332 18.74 8.47 4.53
N ALA A 333 18.09 9.53 5.05
CA ALA A 333 18.59 10.27 6.21
C ALA A 333 18.64 9.42 7.49
N CYS A 334 17.67 8.53 7.66
CA CYS A 334 17.52 7.67 8.84
C CYS A 334 18.02 6.23 8.61
N ASP A 335 18.62 5.94 7.45
CA ASP A 335 19.04 4.58 7.07
C ASP A 335 17.97 3.51 7.37
N ILE A 336 16.73 3.77 6.91
CA ILE A 336 15.57 2.91 7.22
C ILE A 336 15.82 1.46 6.80
N LEU A 337 16.48 1.22 5.66
CA LEU A 337 16.76 -0.15 5.21
C LEU A 337 17.74 -0.88 6.12
N GLY A 338 18.81 -0.20 6.57
CA GLY A 338 19.74 -0.74 7.56
C GLY A 338 19.04 -1.02 8.89
N HIS A 339 18.20 -0.10 9.35
CA HIS A 339 17.41 -0.25 10.57
C HIS A 339 16.45 -1.46 10.48
N VAL A 340 15.73 -1.64 9.38
CA VAL A 340 14.86 -2.81 9.18
C VAL A 340 15.66 -4.12 9.24
N LYS A 341 16.83 -4.17 8.59
CA LYS A 341 17.71 -5.36 8.63
C LYS A 341 18.21 -5.68 10.04
N GLU A 342 18.32 -4.68 10.92
CA GLU A 342 18.71 -4.88 12.32
C GLU A 342 17.53 -5.34 13.21
N VAL A 343 16.34 -4.74 13.04
CA VAL A 343 15.21 -4.98 13.94
C VAL A 343 14.38 -6.20 13.53
N ALA A 344 14.27 -6.49 12.22
CA ALA A 344 13.45 -7.59 11.73
C ALA A 344 13.85 -8.96 12.31
N PRO A 345 15.13 -9.35 12.37
CA PRO A 345 15.52 -10.63 12.99
C PRO A 345 15.11 -10.72 14.46
N TYR A 346 15.10 -9.61 15.19
CA TYR A 346 14.65 -9.57 16.58
C TYR A 346 13.14 -9.81 16.69
N LEU A 347 12.35 -9.19 15.83
CA LEU A 347 10.90 -9.44 15.75
C LEU A 347 10.62 -10.91 15.39
N GLU A 348 11.35 -11.45 14.42
CA GLU A 348 11.21 -12.85 14.00
C GLU A 348 11.49 -13.79 15.15
N GLN A 349 12.63 -13.61 15.85
CA GLN A 349 12.99 -14.41 17.03
C GLN A 349 11.90 -14.35 18.11
N LYS A 350 11.41 -13.16 18.46
CA LYS A 350 10.40 -12.99 19.50
C LYS A 350 9.05 -13.64 19.15
N LEU A 351 8.67 -13.60 17.88
CA LEU A 351 7.46 -14.29 17.41
C LEU A 351 7.67 -15.81 17.36
N ASP A 352 8.86 -16.31 17.03
CA ASP A 352 9.19 -17.75 17.08
C ASP A 352 9.18 -18.27 18.53
N GLU A 353 9.78 -17.54 19.49
CA GLU A 353 9.70 -17.84 20.93
C GLU A 353 8.24 -17.94 21.41
N LEU A 354 7.36 -17.05 20.91
CA LEU A 354 5.94 -17.06 21.24
C LEU A 354 5.22 -18.27 20.65
N VAL A 355 5.54 -18.64 19.41
CA VAL A 355 4.97 -19.84 18.75
C VAL A 355 5.40 -21.12 19.47
N GLU A 356 6.65 -21.23 19.89
CA GLU A 356 7.14 -22.37 20.66
C GLU A 356 6.49 -22.52 22.06
N LYS A 357 6.07 -21.37 22.61
CA LYS A 357 5.49 -21.33 23.98
C LYS A 357 4.03 -21.82 24.03
N TYR A 358 3.27 -21.66 22.94
CA TYR A 358 1.81 -21.88 22.95
C TYR A 358 1.34 -22.82 21.83
N ASP A 359 0.76 -23.97 22.18
CA ASP A 359 0.26 -25.00 21.25
C ASP A 359 -0.86 -24.53 20.31
N PHE A 360 -1.52 -23.42 20.61
CA PHE A 360 -2.52 -22.83 19.74
C PHE A 360 -1.93 -21.89 18.67
N LEU A 361 -0.64 -21.59 18.73
CA LEU A 361 0.11 -20.94 17.66
C LEU A 361 0.80 -22.02 16.83
N ILE A 362 0.62 -22.00 15.52
CA ILE A 362 1.04 -23.10 14.64
C ILE A 362 2.43 -22.84 14.07
N THR A 363 2.66 -21.66 13.51
CA THR A 363 3.90 -21.27 12.85
C THR A 363 3.95 -19.77 12.63
N ARG A 364 5.16 -19.23 12.54
CA ARG A 364 5.43 -17.91 11.99
C ARG A 364 5.83 -18.02 10.52
N ARG A 365 5.51 -17.03 9.74
CA ARG A 365 5.99 -16.84 8.37
C ARG A 365 6.07 -15.34 8.03
N GLY A 366 6.89 -15.00 7.06
CA GLY A 366 7.07 -13.60 6.64
C GLY A 366 8.50 -13.30 6.24
N LYS A 367 8.76 -12.02 6.00
CA LYS A 367 10.07 -11.49 5.63
C LYS A 367 10.21 -10.05 6.11
N GLY A 368 11.32 -9.74 6.78
CA GLY A 368 11.56 -8.40 7.32
C GLY A 368 10.49 -7.98 8.35
N LEU A 369 9.97 -6.77 8.25
CA LEU A 369 8.88 -6.27 9.10
C LEU A 369 7.48 -6.55 8.51
N MET A 370 7.32 -7.63 7.77
CA MET A 370 6.05 -8.17 7.29
C MET A 370 5.94 -9.60 7.79
N GLN A 371 5.34 -9.77 8.98
CA GLN A 371 5.28 -11.04 9.71
C GLN A 371 3.85 -11.49 9.92
N GLY A 372 3.64 -12.80 9.98
CA GLY A 372 2.36 -13.42 10.27
C GLY A 372 2.54 -14.61 11.22
N VAL A 373 1.64 -14.73 12.17
CA VAL A 373 1.56 -15.89 13.06
C VAL A 373 0.23 -16.60 12.83
N VAL A 374 0.30 -17.86 12.43
CA VAL A 374 -0.87 -18.74 12.23
C VAL A 374 -1.38 -19.19 13.58
N CYS A 375 -2.67 -19.00 13.83
CA CYS A 375 -3.28 -19.22 15.13
C CYS A 375 -4.55 -20.06 15.01
N LYS A 376 -4.74 -21.03 15.93
CA LYS A 376 -5.97 -21.82 16.06
C LYS A 376 -7.12 -21.03 16.70
N LEU A 377 -6.80 -19.96 17.45
CA LEU A 377 -7.81 -19.08 18.04
C LEU A 377 -8.46 -18.21 16.97
N PRO A 378 -9.69 -17.72 17.19
CA PRO A 378 -10.33 -16.77 16.26
C PRO A 378 -9.54 -15.46 16.21
N VAL A 379 -8.73 -15.26 15.16
CA VAL A 379 -7.78 -14.14 15.06
C VAL A 379 -8.44 -12.76 15.16
N GLY A 380 -9.71 -12.63 14.74
CA GLY A 380 -10.47 -11.39 14.93
C GLY A 380 -10.74 -11.08 16.42
N LYS A 381 -10.96 -12.11 17.25
CA LYS A 381 -11.11 -11.93 18.70
C LYS A 381 -9.78 -11.59 19.35
N VAL A 382 -8.69 -12.23 18.92
CA VAL A 382 -7.34 -11.90 19.41
C VAL A 382 -6.97 -10.46 19.07
N ALA A 383 -7.24 -10.01 17.84
CA ALA A 383 -6.99 -8.62 17.45
C ALA A 383 -7.83 -7.61 18.27
N ALA A 384 -9.08 -7.95 18.59
CA ALA A 384 -9.93 -7.11 19.46
C ALA A 384 -9.40 -7.10 20.91
N ALA A 385 -8.99 -8.24 21.46
CA ALA A 385 -8.39 -8.31 22.78
C ALA A 385 -7.03 -7.56 22.83
N ALA A 386 -6.23 -7.63 21.77
CA ALA A 386 -4.98 -6.85 21.67
C ALA A 386 -5.27 -5.35 21.71
N LEU A 387 -6.32 -4.89 21.04
CA LEU A 387 -6.75 -3.49 21.06
C LEU A 387 -7.12 -3.04 22.50
N GLU A 388 -7.76 -3.89 23.29
CA GLU A 388 -8.05 -3.62 24.70
C GLU A 388 -6.77 -3.46 25.53
N GLN A 389 -5.71 -4.21 25.19
CA GLN A 389 -4.38 -4.08 25.80
C GLN A 389 -3.58 -2.88 25.26
N GLY A 390 -4.15 -2.06 24.36
CA GLY A 390 -3.45 -0.93 23.74
C GLY A 390 -2.43 -1.39 22.70
N LEU A 391 -2.73 -2.44 21.94
CA LEU A 391 -1.94 -2.93 20.83
C LEU A 391 -2.82 -3.06 19.58
N ILE A 392 -2.42 -2.44 18.49
CA ILE A 392 -3.06 -2.62 17.18
C ILE A 392 -2.30 -3.67 16.39
N VAL A 393 -2.95 -4.79 16.11
CA VAL A 393 -2.56 -5.81 15.14
C VAL A 393 -3.70 -6.02 14.16
N ILE A 394 -3.38 -6.51 12.97
CA ILE A 394 -4.39 -6.79 11.95
C ILE A 394 -4.37 -8.27 11.58
N THR A 395 -5.37 -8.71 10.83
CA THR A 395 -5.49 -10.10 10.41
C THR A 395 -5.18 -10.25 8.92
N ALA A 396 -4.83 -11.45 8.49
CA ALA A 396 -4.71 -11.83 7.08
C ALA A 396 -5.24 -13.26 6.91
N GLY A 397 -5.96 -13.51 5.79
CA GLY A 397 -6.65 -14.79 5.63
C GLY A 397 -7.65 -15.05 6.77
N ALA A 398 -7.85 -16.32 7.08
CA ALA A 398 -8.81 -16.74 8.12
C ALA A 398 -8.19 -16.91 9.52
N ASP A 399 -6.89 -17.15 9.59
CA ASP A 399 -6.20 -17.69 10.74
C ASP A 399 -4.84 -17.04 11.08
N VAL A 400 -4.53 -15.88 10.46
CA VAL A 400 -3.23 -15.22 10.62
C VAL A 400 -3.36 -13.89 11.35
N LEU A 401 -2.60 -13.73 12.42
CA LEU A 401 -2.28 -12.44 13.02
C LEU A 401 -1.15 -11.81 12.20
N ARG A 402 -1.37 -10.60 11.65
CA ARG A 402 -0.42 -9.91 10.78
C ARG A 402 0.21 -8.73 11.48
N PHE A 403 1.53 -8.63 11.36
CA PHE A 403 2.36 -7.57 11.92
C PHE A 403 3.08 -6.84 10.79
N VAL A 404 2.71 -5.59 10.57
CA VAL A 404 3.27 -4.70 9.55
C VAL A 404 3.50 -3.30 10.14
N PRO A 405 4.29 -3.19 11.22
CA PRO A 405 4.48 -1.95 11.96
C PRO A 405 5.12 -0.85 11.11
N PRO A 406 5.16 0.41 11.59
CA PRO A 406 6.08 1.41 11.05
C PRO A 406 7.52 0.88 11.00
N LEU A 407 8.28 1.26 9.97
CA LEU A 407 9.65 0.75 9.79
C LEU A 407 10.66 1.34 10.80
N VAL A 408 10.21 2.25 11.62
CA VAL A 408 10.97 2.93 12.68
C VAL A 408 10.74 2.31 14.08
N ILE A 409 10.13 1.13 14.16
CA ILE A 409 10.03 0.42 15.45
C ILE A 409 11.42 0.03 15.95
N GLU A 410 11.58 -0.01 17.26
CA GLU A 410 12.79 -0.45 17.95
C GLU A 410 12.54 -1.76 18.70
N LYS A 411 13.60 -2.44 19.17
CA LYS A 411 13.51 -3.68 19.93
C LYS A 411 12.60 -3.59 21.16
N GLN A 412 12.63 -2.45 21.86
CA GLN A 412 11.73 -2.19 22.99
C GLN A 412 10.24 -2.18 22.61
N HIS A 413 9.91 -1.74 21.40
CA HIS A 413 8.53 -1.79 20.91
C HIS A 413 8.11 -3.23 20.56
N VAL A 414 9.06 -4.06 20.14
CA VAL A 414 8.82 -5.49 19.94
C VAL A 414 8.55 -6.18 21.27
N ASP A 415 9.35 -5.90 22.32
CA ASP A 415 9.14 -6.47 23.66
C ASP A 415 7.78 -6.07 24.24
N GLU A 416 7.40 -4.79 24.13
CA GLU A 416 6.08 -4.29 24.57
C GLU A 416 4.94 -4.97 23.77
N MET A 417 5.11 -5.14 22.46
CA MET A 417 4.15 -5.83 21.61
C MET A 417 3.94 -7.26 22.06
N ILE A 418 5.00 -8.02 22.30
CA ILE A 418 4.93 -9.41 22.78
C ILE A 418 4.18 -9.49 24.12
N GLU A 419 4.51 -8.63 25.08
CA GLU A 419 3.83 -8.60 26.40
C GLU A 419 2.33 -8.37 26.25
N LYS A 420 1.92 -7.39 25.44
CA LYS A 420 0.51 -7.07 25.20
C LYS A 420 -0.20 -8.17 24.42
N LEU A 421 0.47 -8.76 23.42
CA LEU A 421 -0.07 -9.83 22.61
C LEU A 421 -0.30 -11.11 23.44
N GLU A 422 0.64 -11.49 24.33
CA GLU A 422 0.45 -12.62 25.24
C GLU A 422 -0.79 -12.47 26.12
N LYS A 423 -0.99 -11.29 26.73
CA LYS A 423 -2.18 -11.00 27.52
C LYS A 423 -3.47 -11.18 26.70
N ALA A 424 -3.47 -10.68 25.46
CA ALA A 424 -4.60 -10.82 24.55
C ALA A 424 -4.87 -12.28 24.15
N LEU A 425 -3.82 -13.04 23.84
CA LEU A 425 -3.94 -14.45 23.47
C LEU A 425 -4.53 -15.29 24.62
N LEU A 426 -4.03 -15.10 25.84
CA LEU A 426 -4.50 -15.82 27.01
C LEU A 426 -5.95 -15.48 27.36
N SER A 427 -6.37 -14.23 27.21
CA SER A 427 -7.76 -13.80 27.46
C SER A 427 -8.77 -14.37 26.45
N VAL A 428 -8.33 -14.82 25.28
CA VAL A 428 -9.20 -15.46 24.27
C VAL A 428 -9.19 -16.98 24.37
N GLN A 429 -8.15 -17.56 25.00
CA GLN A 429 -8.04 -18.99 25.22
C GLN A 429 -9.00 -19.46 26.34
N GLU A 430 -9.27 -18.61 27.37
CA GLU A 430 -10.25 -18.86 28.43
C GLU A 430 -11.69 -18.83 27.90
#